data_f8bae33a870d6999995928c58f7157e6
#
_entry.id   f8bae33a870d6999995928c58f7157e6
#
_cell.length_a   1.000
_cell.length_b   1.000
_cell.length_c   1.000
_cell.angle_alpha   90.00
_cell.angle_beta   90.00
_cell.angle_gamma   90.00
#
_symmetry.space_group_name_H-M   'P 1'
#
loop_
_entity.id
_entity.type
_entity.pdbx_description
1 polymer ?
#
loop_
_entity_poly.entity_id
_entity_poly.type
_entity_poly.pdbx_seq_one_letter_code
_entity_poly.pdbx_strand_id
1 'polypeptide(L)'
;FDIPLDYEAYAGISAMIGHGGIVAFDDTVDMAKMARYAMEFCAIESCGKCTPCRIGSTRGVEVVDKIIADQNRPANIQLLRDLCDTMINGSLCTVPSFECAESFPRRLRYRKTKYRGLTASEY
;
A
#
# COMPACT_ATOMS: atom_id res chain seq x y z
N PHE A 1 -10.68 17.96 5.11
CA PHE A 1 -10.07 18.60 6.30
C PHE A 1 -11.03 18.74 7.49
N ASP A 2 -12.31 18.35 7.32
CA ASP A 2 -13.36 18.50 8.36
C ASP A 2 -13.52 17.24 9.24
N ILE A 3 -12.66 16.25 9.07
CA ILE A 3 -12.70 15.01 9.84
C ILE A 3 -11.86 15.18 11.11
N PRO A 4 -12.44 14.94 12.30
CA PRO A 4 -11.69 14.96 13.56
C PRO A 4 -10.50 14.00 13.53
N LEU A 5 -9.40 14.40 14.14
CA LEU A 5 -8.20 13.54 14.24
C LEU A 5 -8.38 12.57 15.42
N ASP A 6 -9.29 11.63 15.27
CA ASP A 6 -9.52 10.55 16.23
C ASP A 6 -9.62 9.18 15.52
N TYR A 7 -9.47 8.10 16.29
CA TYR A 7 -9.39 6.74 15.76
C TYR A 7 -10.71 6.30 15.13
N GLU A 8 -11.85 6.65 15.72
CA GLU A 8 -13.18 6.26 15.27
C GLU A 8 -13.55 6.97 13.97
N ALA A 9 -13.29 8.28 13.88
CA ALA A 9 -13.56 9.06 12.67
C ALA A 9 -12.72 8.56 11.49
N TYR A 10 -11.46 8.23 11.74
CA TYR A 10 -10.57 7.68 10.69
C TYR A 10 -10.96 6.25 10.30
N ALA A 11 -11.33 5.40 11.25
CA ALA A 11 -11.85 4.07 10.96
C ALA A 11 -13.11 4.12 10.08
N GLY A 12 -14.01 5.09 10.34
CA GLY A 12 -15.24 5.29 9.57
C GLY A 12 -15.02 5.63 8.08
N ILE A 13 -13.85 6.17 7.73
CA ILE A 13 -13.45 6.45 6.34
C ILE A 13 -12.42 5.43 5.81
N SER A 14 -12.29 4.29 6.47
CA SER A 14 -11.28 3.26 6.18
C SER A 14 -9.87 3.86 6.12
N ALA A 15 -9.51 4.66 7.09
CA ALA A 15 -8.19 5.23 7.28
C ALA A 15 -7.70 4.97 8.71
N MET A 16 -6.48 5.30 9.01
CA MET A 16 -5.92 5.15 10.36
C MET A 16 -4.96 6.30 10.67
N ILE A 17 -4.93 6.71 11.91
CA ILE A 17 -4.01 7.73 12.40
C ILE A 17 -2.57 7.19 12.49
N GLY A 18 -2.40 5.89 12.77
CA GLY A 18 -1.09 5.30 13.04
C GLY A 18 -0.43 5.98 14.25
N HIS A 19 0.80 6.45 14.05
CA HIS A 19 1.54 7.22 15.08
C HIS A 19 1.29 8.75 15.01
N GLY A 20 0.33 9.20 14.19
CA GLY A 20 0.00 10.62 14.05
C GLY A 20 0.90 11.43 13.09
N GLY A 21 1.80 10.77 12.37
CA GLY A 21 2.62 11.41 11.36
C GLY A 21 1.80 11.83 10.13
N ILE A 22 1.99 13.06 9.68
CA ILE A 22 1.32 13.60 8.51
C ILE A 22 2.37 13.85 7.42
N VAL A 23 2.16 13.26 6.26
CA VAL A 23 2.99 13.49 5.08
C VAL A 23 2.12 14.06 3.97
N ALA A 24 2.43 15.27 3.53
CA ALA A 24 1.75 15.91 2.42
C ALA A 24 2.58 15.73 1.13
N PHE A 25 1.88 15.40 0.05
CA PHE A 25 2.47 15.27 -1.29
C PHE A 25 1.80 16.25 -2.23
N ASP A 26 2.57 16.87 -3.09
CA ASP A 26 2.05 17.64 -4.22
C ASP A 26 1.81 16.76 -5.46
N ASP A 27 1.33 17.35 -6.53
CA ASP A 27 1.00 16.65 -7.77
C ASP A 27 2.22 16.25 -8.61
N THR A 28 3.43 16.67 -8.21
CA THR A 28 4.68 16.29 -8.89
C THR A 28 5.19 14.91 -8.43
N VAL A 29 4.72 14.43 -7.27
CA VAL A 29 5.20 13.18 -6.68
C VAL A 29 4.66 11.96 -7.42
N ASP A 30 5.55 11.02 -7.72
CA ASP A 30 5.18 9.72 -8.26
C ASP A 30 4.70 8.78 -7.14
N MET A 31 3.39 8.66 -6.99
CA MET A 31 2.77 7.85 -5.94
C MET A 31 3.11 6.36 -6.04
N ALA A 32 3.43 5.83 -7.24
CA ALA A 32 3.86 4.42 -7.33
C ALA A 32 5.27 4.22 -6.77
N LYS A 33 6.16 5.19 -6.95
CA LYS A 33 7.48 5.19 -6.30
C LYS A 33 7.36 5.32 -4.79
N MET A 34 6.42 6.14 -4.31
CA MET A 34 6.15 6.26 -2.87
C MET A 34 5.57 4.97 -2.29
N ALA A 35 4.69 4.30 -3.01
CA ALA A 35 4.18 2.99 -2.62
C ALA A 35 5.31 1.94 -2.56
N ARG A 36 6.21 1.95 -3.55
CA ARG A 36 7.41 1.11 -3.53
C ARG A 36 8.28 1.38 -2.30
N TYR A 37 8.51 2.66 -2.02
CA TYR A 37 9.29 3.07 -0.84
C TYR A 37 8.65 2.57 0.46
N ALA A 38 7.34 2.69 0.61
CA ALA A 38 6.63 2.19 1.80
C ALA A 38 6.79 0.67 1.96
N MET A 39 6.69 -0.11 0.86
CA MET A 39 6.93 -1.56 0.90
C MET A 39 8.38 -1.89 1.25
N GLU A 40 9.34 -1.17 0.70
CA GLU A 40 10.77 -1.35 1.00
C GLU A 40 11.07 -1.04 2.47
N PHE A 41 10.47 0.03 3.00
CA PHE A 41 10.55 0.36 4.41
C PHE A 41 10.03 -0.79 5.28
N CYS A 42 8.85 -1.34 4.97
CA CYS A 42 8.31 -2.50 5.68
C CYS A 42 9.21 -3.74 5.58
N ALA A 43 9.87 -3.95 4.45
CA ALA A 43 10.79 -5.06 4.28
C ALA A 43 12.05 -4.92 5.15
N ILE A 44 12.57 -3.70 5.29
CA ILE A 44 13.75 -3.38 6.12
C ILE A 44 13.42 -3.48 7.61
N GLU A 45 12.26 -2.92 8.01
CA GLU A 45 11.83 -2.85 9.41
C GLU A 45 11.14 -4.14 9.90
N SER A 46 10.95 -5.13 9.04
CA SER A 46 10.39 -6.41 9.44
C SER A 46 11.28 -7.12 10.44
N CYS A 47 10.74 -7.45 11.62
CA CYS A 47 11.48 -8.22 12.63
C CYS A 47 11.74 -9.68 12.20
N GLY A 48 11.15 -10.13 11.09
CA GLY A 48 11.34 -11.46 10.51
C GLY A 48 10.62 -12.60 11.22
N LYS A 49 9.87 -12.34 12.28
CA LYS A 49 9.19 -13.40 13.07
C LYS A 49 8.07 -14.09 12.29
N CYS A 50 7.19 -13.30 11.69
CA CYS A 50 6.04 -13.84 10.93
C CYS A 50 6.46 -14.09 9.46
N THR A 51 6.28 -15.31 8.99
CA THR A 51 6.62 -15.68 7.61
C THR A 51 5.90 -14.83 6.57
N PRO A 52 4.58 -14.56 6.68
CA PRO A 52 3.90 -13.70 5.72
C PRO A 52 4.49 -12.29 5.64
N CYS A 53 4.82 -11.68 6.76
CA CYS A 53 5.47 -10.36 6.80
C CYS A 53 6.88 -10.42 6.20
N ARG A 54 7.73 -11.32 6.69
CA ARG A 54 9.13 -11.41 6.26
C ARG A 54 9.28 -11.63 4.76
N ILE A 55 8.52 -12.57 4.20
CA ILE A 55 8.57 -12.90 2.78
C ILE A 55 7.71 -11.93 1.98
N GLY A 56 6.52 -11.60 2.47
CA GLY A 56 5.54 -10.79 1.77
C GLY A 56 6.02 -9.37 1.53
N SER A 57 6.66 -8.70 2.49
CA SER A 57 7.19 -7.35 2.28
C SER A 57 8.25 -7.33 1.17
N THR A 58 9.18 -8.26 1.16
CA THR A 58 10.20 -8.36 0.11
C THR A 58 9.58 -8.66 -1.26
N ARG A 59 8.65 -9.61 -1.33
CA ARG A 59 7.93 -9.93 -2.58
C ARG A 59 7.04 -8.79 -3.02
N GLY A 60 6.46 -8.04 -2.10
CA GLY A 60 5.70 -6.85 -2.39
C GLY A 60 6.50 -5.81 -3.15
N VAL A 61 7.74 -5.54 -2.77
CA VAL A 61 8.64 -4.65 -3.52
C VAL A 61 8.81 -5.12 -4.96
N GLU A 62 9.10 -6.41 -5.16
CA GLU A 62 9.29 -6.99 -6.50
C GLU A 62 8.02 -6.87 -7.37
N VAL A 63 6.85 -7.10 -6.78
CA VAL A 63 5.56 -6.98 -7.47
C VAL A 63 5.29 -5.53 -7.85
N VAL A 64 5.57 -4.58 -6.96
CA VAL A 64 5.42 -3.15 -7.27
C VAL A 64 6.38 -2.72 -8.37
N ASP A 65 7.62 -3.19 -8.38
CA ASP A 65 8.57 -2.92 -9.45
C ASP A 65 8.04 -3.40 -10.81
N LYS A 66 7.41 -4.58 -10.87
CA LYS A 66 6.74 -5.08 -12.09
C LYS A 66 5.55 -4.20 -12.51
N ILE A 67 4.76 -3.71 -11.55
CA ILE A 67 3.65 -2.79 -11.82
C ILE A 67 4.16 -1.47 -12.39
N ILE A 68 5.25 -0.93 -11.83
CA ILE A 68 5.89 0.30 -12.30
C ILE A 68 6.45 0.11 -13.73
N ALA A 69 7.05 -1.04 -13.99
CA ALA A 69 7.59 -1.42 -15.30
C ALA A 69 6.51 -1.83 -16.33
N ASP A 70 5.22 -1.76 -15.97
CA ASP A 70 4.08 -2.14 -16.81
C ASP A 70 4.09 -3.60 -17.28
N GLN A 71 4.71 -4.49 -16.51
CA GLN A 71 4.74 -5.92 -16.79
C GLN A 71 3.47 -6.58 -16.28
N ASN A 72 2.57 -7.00 -17.19
CA ASN A 72 1.30 -7.66 -16.83
C ASN A 72 0.59 -7.00 -15.62
N ARG A 73 0.39 -5.69 -15.72
CA ARG A 73 -0.07 -4.84 -14.61
C ARG A 73 -1.34 -5.36 -13.92
N PRO A 74 -2.42 -5.76 -14.64
CA PRO A 74 -3.63 -6.22 -13.97
C PRO A 74 -3.39 -7.42 -13.06
N ALA A 75 -2.65 -8.42 -13.53
CA ALA A 75 -2.34 -9.61 -12.75
C ALA A 75 -1.44 -9.29 -11.55
N ASN A 76 -0.47 -8.38 -11.71
CA ASN A 76 0.40 -7.98 -10.60
C ASN A 76 -0.33 -7.12 -9.57
N ILE A 77 -1.32 -6.32 -9.95
CA ILE A 77 -2.18 -5.60 -9.01
C ILE A 77 -3.00 -6.60 -8.17
N GLN A 78 -3.57 -7.63 -8.81
CA GLN A 78 -4.30 -8.65 -8.07
C GLN A 78 -3.37 -9.44 -7.14
N LEU A 79 -2.22 -9.86 -7.63
CA LEU A 79 -1.20 -10.54 -6.81
C LEU A 79 -0.78 -9.70 -5.60
N LEU A 80 -0.64 -8.39 -5.77
CA LEU A 80 -0.29 -7.50 -4.66
C LEU A 80 -1.40 -7.44 -3.61
N ARG A 81 -2.67 -7.44 -4.01
CA ARG A 81 -3.82 -7.51 -3.09
C ARG A 81 -3.81 -8.80 -2.30
N ASP A 82 -3.67 -9.93 -2.98
CA ASP A 82 -3.65 -11.26 -2.35
C ASP A 82 -2.48 -11.38 -1.36
N LEU A 83 -1.34 -10.77 -1.71
CA LEU A 83 -0.17 -10.71 -0.84
C LEU A 83 -0.44 -9.85 0.41
N CYS A 84 -1.05 -8.68 0.24
CA CYS A 84 -1.43 -7.81 1.35
C CYS A 84 -2.44 -8.49 2.27
N ASP A 85 -3.46 -9.14 1.72
CA ASP A 85 -4.45 -9.90 2.51
C ASP A 85 -3.78 -11.03 3.30
N THR A 86 -2.82 -11.72 2.70
CA THR A 86 -2.04 -12.76 3.38
C THR A 86 -1.22 -12.19 4.52
N MET A 87 -0.59 -11.03 4.31
CA MET A 87 0.22 -10.36 5.33
C MET A 87 -0.64 -9.86 6.50
N ILE A 88 -1.82 -9.31 6.23
CA ILE A 88 -2.75 -8.81 7.24
C ILE A 88 -3.23 -9.97 8.12
N ASN A 89 -3.72 -11.02 7.49
CA ASN A 89 -4.37 -12.12 8.20
C ASN A 89 -3.37 -13.10 8.85
N GLY A 90 -2.14 -13.15 8.34
CA GLY A 90 -1.11 -14.09 8.80
C GLY A 90 -0.02 -13.49 9.67
N SER A 91 -0.02 -12.18 9.93
CA SER A 91 0.99 -11.52 10.77
C SER A 91 0.43 -11.12 12.13
N LEU A 92 1.30 -11.16 13.15
CA LEU A 92 0.90 -10.92 14.55
C LEU A 92 0.86 -9.43 14.93
N CYS A 93 1.49 -8.58 14.14
CA CYS A 93 1.52 -7.14 14.39
C CYS A 93 0.98 -6.36 13.20
N THR A 94 0.62 -5.10 13.43
CA THR A 94 -0.03 -4.24 12.43
C THR A 94 0.95 -3.53 11.50
N VAL A 95 2.24 -3.58 11.72
CA VAL A 95 3.25 -2.81 10.97
C VAL A 95 3.22 -3.09 9.45
N PRO A 96 3.20 -4.35 8.97
CA PRO A 96 3.09 -4.57 7.53
C PRO A 96 1.65 -4.58 7.02
N SER A 97 0.69 -4.92 7.87
CA SER A 97 -0.70 -4.97 7.47
C SER A 97 -1.26 -3.59 7.15
N PHE A 98 -0.75 -2.59 7.83
CA PHE A 98 -1.35 -1.27 7.83
C PHE A 98 -1.04 -0.46 6.57
N GLU A 99 0.22 -0.35 6.19
CA GLU A 99 0.61 0.41 5.00
C GLU A 99 0.29 -0.34 3.70
N CYS A 100 0.29 -1.67 3.74
CA CYS A 100 0.06 -2.48 2.55
C CYS A 100 -1.41 -2.59 2.17
N ALA A 101 -2.32 -2.71 3.14
CA ALA A 101 -3.68 -3.10 2.84
C ALA A 101 -4.58 -1.95 2.40
N GLU A 102 -4.57 -0.83 3.11
CA GLU A 102 -5.54 0.22 2.85
C GLU A 102 -4.96 1.41 2.09
N SER A 103 -3.73 1.78 2.35
CA SER A 103 -3.11 2.91 1.69
C SER A 103 -2.62 2.58 0.27
N PHE A 104 -2.23 1.34 0.02
CA PHE A 104 -1.59 0.94 -1.23
C PHE A 104 -2.54 0.97 -2.44
N PRO A 105 -3.73 0.34 -2.42
CA PRO A 105 -4.68 0.45 -3.51
C PRO A 105 -5.16 1.89 -3.74
N ARG A 106 -5.27 2.70 -2.69
CA ARG A 106 -5.66 4.11 -2.80
C ARG A 106 -4.56 4.96 -3.41
N ARG A 107 -3.31 4.77 -3.02
CA ARG A 107 -2.15 5.48 -3.59
C ARG A 107 -1.96 5.16 -5.07
N LEU A 108 -2.18 3.93 -5.48
CA LEU A 108 -2.20 3.55 -6.90
C LEU A 108 -3.38 4.17 -7.66
N ARG A 109 -4.54 4.37 -7.02
CA ARG A 109 -5.69 5.07 -7.63
C ARG A 109 -5.41 6.55 -7.90
N TYR A 110 -4.65 7.23 -7.07
CA TYR A 110 -4.35 8.64 -7.26
C TYR A 110 -3.57 8.92 -8.56
N ARG A 111 -2.97 7.90 -9.13
CA ARG A 111 -2.21 7.97 -10.38
C ARG A 111 -3.07 7.94 -11.67
N LYS A 112 -4.40 7.98 -11.57
CA LYS A 112 -5.30 7.97 -12.74
C LYS A 112 -5.02 9.06 -13.79
N THR A 113 -4.44 10.17 -13.39
CA THR A 113 -4.16 11.28 -14.30
C THR A 113 -2.89 11.09 -15.13
N LYS A 114 -1.94 10.31 -14.68
CA LYS A 114 -0.64 10.13 -15.36
C LYS A 114 -0.55 8.84 -16.20
N TYR A 115 -1.36 7.83 -15.88
CA TYR A 115 -1.48 6.59 -16.66
C TYR A 115 -2.89 6.50 -17.25
N ARG A 116 -3.08 7.14 -18.42
CA ARG A 116 -4.30 6.99 -19.23
C ARG A 116 -4.47 5.52 -19.60
N GLY A 117 -5.51 4.87 -19.14
CA GLY A 117 -5.88 3.53 -19.55
C GLY A 117 -6.53 2.62 -18.52
N LEU A 118 -6.54 2.97 -17.23
CA LEU A 118 -7.25 2.19 -16.21
C LEU A 118 -8.60 2.84 -15.91
N THR A 119 -9.69 2.21 -16.30
CA THR A 119 -11.05 2.66 -15.98
C THR A 119 -11.44 2.23 -14.55
N ALA A 120 -12.43 2.92 -13.95
CA ALA A 120 -12.88 2.65 -12.58
C ALA A 120 -13.49 1.24 -12.40
N SER A 121 -13.77 0.53 -13.50
CA SER A 121 -14.30 -0.83 -13.51
C SER A 121 -13.24 -1.92 -13.40
N GLU A 122 -11.96 -1.57 -13.41
CA GLU A 122 -10.84 -2.53 -13.34
C GLU A 122 -10.24 -2.67 -11.93
N TYR A 123 -10.97 -2.14 -10.89
CA TYR A 123 -10.57 -2.21 -9.48
C TYR A 123 -11.64 -2.88 -8.62
#